data_294ebc97533816e1cc5cec983a00f67e
#
_entry.id   294ebc97533816e1cc5cec983a00f67e
#
_cell.length_a   1.000
_cell.length_b   1.000
_cell.length_c   1.000
_cell.angle_alpha   90.00
_cell.angle_beta   90.00
_cell.angle_gamma   90.00
#
_symmetry.space_group_name_H-M   'P 1'
#
loop_
_entity.id
_entity.type
_entity.pdbx_description
1 polymer ?
#
loop_
_entity_poly.entity_id
_entity_poly.type
_entity_poly.pdbx_seq_one_letter_code
_entity_poly.pdbx_strand_id
1 'polypeptide(L)'
;MNSRIILASVFLVSLLSGAASGAEKAADAPDKSAPKPWVRKLAFGLLAHDIGPISDNKEKGLDPNWEVQFNPPEWRWWRWVGSPSFMAGATPNFNGYTSEYYLGFAWQVSLSSNFLDNLTNDFSKRLWISGGLGAAVHTGPLKKDVTGCREDSDCGFGTRVLPRLQLEIGATFWKNHGLSFFGDHMSGGRAFGGSQNEGIDHIGLRYHFFFNTNGIP
;
A
#
# COMPACT_ATOMS: atom_id res chain seq x y z
N MET A 1 -25.40 -7.21 -16.53
CA MET A 1 -24.44 -6.29 -15.85
C MET A 1 -25.17 -5.67 -14.68
N ASN A 2 -24.86 -6.12 -13.47
CA ASN A 2 -25.67 -5.81 -12.28
C ASN A 2 -25.27 -4.46 -11.68
N SER A 3 -26.22 -3.54 -11.67
CA SER A 3 -26.13 -2.15 -11.15
C SER A 3 -25.89 -2.02 -9.63
N ARG A 4 -25.65 -3.10 -8.92
CA ARG A 4 -25.54 -3.12 -7.43
C ARG A 4 -24.14 -2.83 -6.90
N ILE A 5 -23.09 -2.82 -7.73
CA ILE A 5 -21.70 -2.67 -7.30
C ILE A 5 -21.25 -1.22 -7.23
N ILE A 6 -21.92 -0.32 -7.93
CA ILE A 6 -21.55 1.12 -7.99
C ILE A 6 -21.95 1.88 -6.70
N LEU A 7 -22.92 1.39 -5.94
CA LEU A 7 -23.38 2.10 -4.73
C LEU A 7 -22.43 1.98 -3.52
N ALA A 8 -21.62 0.92 -3.42
CA ALA A 8 -20.74 0.73 -2.26
C ALA A 8 -19.55 1.69 -2.25
N SER A 9 -19.06 2.08 -3.43
CA SER A 9 -17.90 2.98 -3.56
C SER A 9 -18.25 4.44 -3.29
N VAL A 10 -19.51 4.84 -3.52
CA VAL A 10 -19.97 6.23 -3.32
C VAL A 10 -20.27 6.50 -1.83
N PHE A 11 -20.64 5.49 -1.05
CA PHE A 11 -21.00 5.68 0.36
C PHE A 11 -19.80 5.96 1.27
N LEU A 12 -18.61 5.49 0.92
CA LEU A 12 -17.39 5.71 1.73
C LEU A 12 -16.83 7.12 1.57
N VAL A 13 -17.03 7.76 0.42
CA VAL A 13 -16.58 9.14 0.16
C VAL A 13 -17.45 10.17 0.86
N SER A 14 -18.74 9.89 1.07
CA SER A 14 -19.69 10.82 1.69
C SER A 14 -19.50 10.96 3.21
N LEU A 15 -18.89 9.99 3.88
CA LEU A 15 -18.62 10.06 5.32
C LEU A 15 -17.38 10.91 5.67
N LEU A 16 -16.53 11.22 4.70
CA LEU A 16 -15.32 12.03 4.89
C LEU A 16 -15.54 13.53 4.61
N SER A 17 -16.62 13.90 3.94
CA SER A 17 -16.89 15.30 3.56
C SER A 17 -17.60 16.14 4.63
N GLY A 18 -18.05 15.55 5.72
CA GLY A 18 -18.76 16.23 6.81
C GLY A 18 -17.91 16.96 7.85
N ALA A 19 -16.58 16.85 7.78
CA ALA A 19 -15.68 17.37 8.83
C ALA A 19 -14.85 18.60 8.42
N ALA A 20 -15.10 19.20 7.27
CA ALA A 20 -14.25 20.26 6.71
C ALA A 20 -14.92 21.66 6.68
N SER A 21 -15.79 21.98 7.62
CA SER A 21 -16.33 23.34 7.75
C SER A 21 -16.27 23.81 9.19
N GLY A 22 -15.19 24.50 9.56
CA GLY A 22 -15.08 25.13 10.87
C GLY A 22 -13.73 25.77 11.13
N ALA A 23 -13.64 27.08 10.88
CA ALA A 23 -12.76 28.05 11.52
C ALA A 23 -11.22 27.83 11.39
N GLU A 24 -10.66 28.61 10.52
CA GLU A 24 -9.24 29.02 10.57
C GLU A 24 -8.99 29.82 11.85
N LYS A 25 -8.65 29.12 12.92
CA LYS A 25 -8.13 29.69 14.15
C LYS A 25 -6.64 29.42 14.21
N ALA A 26 -5.87 30.45 14.59
CA ALA A 26 -4.42 30.44 14.72
C ALA A 26 -3.90 29.06 15.16
N ALA A 27 -2.92 28.52 14.42
CA ALA A 27 -2.33 27.24 14.68
C ALA A 27 -1.60 27.27 16.02
N ASP A 28 -2.26 26.86 17.10
CA ASP A 28 -1.60 26.51 18.34
C ASP A 28 -0.56 25.43 18.07
N ALA A 29 0.60 25.60 18.67
CA ALA A 29 1.64 24.57 18.64
C ALA A 29 1.03 23.23 19.09
N PRO A 30 1.32 22.12 18.40
CA PRO A 30 0.67 20.86 18.65
C PRO A 30 0.91 20.45 20.13
N ASP A 31 -0.17 20.22 20.84
CA ASP A 31 -0.13 19.70 22.20
C ASP A 31 0.57 18.34 22.21
N LYS A 32 1.78 18.31 22.74
CA LYS A 32 2.58 17.08 22.86
C LYS A 32 1.96 16.03 23.78
N SER A 33 0.90 16.39 24.52
CA SER A 33 0.17 15.52 25.45
C SER A 33 -0.97 14.76 24.78
N ALA A 34 -1.40 15.11 23.59
CA ALA A 34 -2.46 14.42 22.88
C ALA A 34 -2.02 13.00 22.52
N PRO A 35 -2.81 11.96 22.84
CA PRO A 35 -2.46 10.59 22.51
C PRO A 35 -2.34 10.45 20.98
N LYS A 36 -1.25 9.82 20.54
CA LYS A 36 -1.06 9.54 19.11
C LYS A 36 -2.21 8.66 18.60
N PRO A 37 -2.83 8.99 17.46
CA PRO A 37 -3.87 8.16 16.88
C PRO A 37 -3.29 6.76 16.59
N TRP A 38 -4.10 5.73 16.80
CA TRP A 38 -3.69 4.34 16.50
C TRP A 38 -3.32 4.15 15.02
N VAL A 39 -4.15 4.71 14.14
CA VAL A 39 -3.95 4.67 12.69
C VAL A 39 -3.00 5.80 12.31
N ARG A 40 -1.96 5.45 11.58
CA ARG A 40 -0.98 6.40 11.03
C ARG A 40 -1.44 6.97 9.69
N LYS A 41 -1.81 6.09 8.76
CA LYS A 41 -2.29 6.49 7.43
C LYS A 41 -3.25 5.47 6.84
N LEU A 42 -4.10 5.96 5.95
CA LEU A 42 -4.87 5.15 5.00
C LEU A 42 -4.31 5.40 3.60
N ALA A 43 -4.26 4.35 2.79
CA ALA A 43 -3.92 4.45 1.39
C ALA A 43 -5.03 3.84 0.53
N PHE A 44 -5.31 4.48 -0.60
CA PHE A 44 -6.26 4.03 -1.61
C PHE A 44 -5.57 4.09 -2.97
N GLY A 45 -5.53 3.00 -3.69
CA GLY A 45 -4.83 2.89 -4.96
C GLY A 45 -5.68 2.36 -6.08
N LEU A 46 -5.19 2.61 -7.28
CA LEU A 46 -5.60 1.91 -8.50
C LEU A 46 -4.32 1.37 -9.14
N LEU A 47 -4.24 0.06 -9.23
CA LEU A 47 -3.04 -0.66 -9.62
C LEU A 47 -3.30 -1.44 -10.92
N ALA A 48 -2.34 -1.40 -11.83
CA ALA A 48 -2.30 -2.32 -12.94
C ALA A 48 -1.93 -3.71 -12.44
N HIS A 49 -2.75 -4.70 -12.79
CA HIS A 49 -2.64 -6.07 -12.33
C HIS A 49 -1.61 -6.84 -13.14
N ASP A 50 -0.73 -7.54 -12.45
CA ASP A 50 0.31 -8.41 -13.01
C ASP A 50 1.14 -7.72 -14.10
N ILE A 51 1.52 -6.48 -13.87
CA ILE A 51 2.40 -5.69 -14.74
C ILE A 51 3.63 -5.27 -13.95
N GLY A 52 4.75 -5.92 -14.22
CA GLY A 52 5.99 -5.60 -13.52
C GLY A 52 7.20 -6.31 -14.13
N PRO A 53 8.39 -6.00 -13.61
CA PRO A 53 9.64 -6.55 -14.12
C PRO A 53 9.94 -7.97 -13.62
N ILE A 54 9.18 -8.49 -12.64
CA ILE A 54 9.51 -9.74 -11.94
C ILE A 54 8.49 -10.83 -12.26
N SER A 55 7.22 -10.48 -12.47
CA SER A 55 6.16 -11.42 -12.87
C SER A 55 6.16 -11.70 -14.37
N ASP A 56 5.50 -12.78 -14.77
CA ASP A 56 5.38 -13.17 -16.17
C ASP A 56 4.25 -12.45 -16.94
N ASN A 57 3.56 -11.50 -16.29
CA ASN A 57 2.50 -10.67 -16.88
C ASN A 57 1.35 -11.48 -17.51
N LYS A 58 0.88 -12.51 -16.82
CA LYS A 58 -0.14 -13.44 -17.34
C LYS A 58 -1.57 -13.00 -17.08
N GLU A 59 -1.79 -12.32 -15.96
CA GLU A 59 -3.07 -11.75 -15.60
C GLU A 59 -3.11 -10.27 -16.01
N LYS A 60 -4.31 -9.69 -16.15
CA LYS A 60 -4.45 -8.30 -16.62
C LYS A 60 -5.62 -7.63 -15.91
N GLY A 61 -5.53 -6.32 -15.78
CA GLY A 61 -6.65 -5.53 -15.24
C GLY A 61 -6.21 -4.31 -14.48
N LEU A 62 -7.18 -3.69 -13.84
CA LEU A 62 -6.99 -2.62 -12.87
C LEU A 62 -7.63 -3.05 -11.58
N ASP A 63 -6.86 -3.03 -10.50
CA ASP A 63 -7.30 -3.41 -9.18
C ASP A 63 -7.34 -2.23 -8.24
N PRO A 64 -8.44 -2.04 -7.51
CA PRO A 64 -8.41 -1.14 -6.37
C PRO A 64 -7.52 -1.75 -5.29
N ASN A 65 -6.82 -0.88 -4.57
CA ASN A 65 -6.01 -1.26 -3.43
C ASN A 65 -6.37 -0.42 -2.22
N TRP A 66 -6.43 -1.06 -1.06
CA TRP A 66 -6.65 -0.41 0.23
C TRP A 66 -5.59 -0.87 1.22
N GLU A 67 -5.04 0.07 1.95
CA GLU A 67 -4.08 -0.23 3.01
C GLU A 67 -4.32 0.68 4.21
N VAL A 68 -4.26 0.10 5.40
CA VAL A 68 -4.16 0.82 6.67
C VAL A 68 -2.78 0.58 7.27
N GLN A 69 -2.15 1.64 7.72
CA GLN A 69 -0.93 1.55 8.51
C GLN A 69 -1.17 2.07 9.92
N PHE A 70 -0.64 1.33 10.90
CA PHE A 70 -0.73 1.66 12.31
C PHE A 70 0.58 2.27 12.79
N ASN A 71 0.51 3.17 13.75
CA ASN A 71 1.71 3.72 14.35
C ASN A 71 2.57 2.61 14.98
N PRO A 72 3.91 2.68 14.84
CA PRO A 72 4.79 1.72 15.46
C PRO A 72 4.65 1.78 16.99
N PRO A 73 4.77 0.64 17.69
CA PRO A 73 4.82 0.61 19.14
C PRO A 73 6.07 1.34 19.64
N GLU A 74 5.97 1.96 20.82
CA GLU A 74 7.09 2.72 21.40
C GLU A 74 8.09 1.83 22.16
N TRP A 75 8.18 0.56 21.82
CA TRP A 75 9.10 -0.37 22.46
C TRP A 75 10.55 -0.04 22.12
N ARG A 76 11.42 -0.09 23.13
CA ARG A 76 12.84 0.27 22.98
C ARG A 76 13.56 -0.58 21.92
N TRP A 77 13.29 -1.88 21.85
CA TRP A 77 13.89 -2.81 20.88
C TRP A 77 13.35 -2.61 19.47
N TRP A 78 12.11 -2.08 19.30
CA TRP A 78 11.52 -1.80 18.00
C TRP A 78 12.32 -0.76 17.21
N ARG A 79 12.99 0.14 17.91
CA ARG A 79 13.88 1.15 17.30
C ARG A 79 15.10 0.55 16.62
N TRP A 80 15.59 -0.62 17.07
CA TRP A 80 16.72 -1.30 16.43
C TRP A 80 16.40 -1.82 15.01
N VAL A 81 15.15 -2.10 14.74
CA VAL A 81 14.66 -2.51 13.41
C VAL A 81 14.07 -1.33 12.62
N GLY A 82 14.33 -0.07 13.04
CA GLY A 82 13.89 1.14 12.33
C GLY A 82 12.44 1.54 12.58
N SER A 83 11.81 1.04 13.65
CA SER A 83 10.43 1.38 14.05
C SER A 83 9.40 1.26 12.91
N PRO A 84 9.29 0.13 12.21
CA PRO A 84 8.32 -0.02 11.14
C PRO A 84 6.89 0.09 11.65
N SER A 85 6.02 0.65 10.82
CA SER A 85 4.57 0.61 11.01
C SER A 85 4.03 -0.78 10.68
N PHE A 86 3.04 -1.26 11.44
CA PHE A 86 2.25 -2.39 10.99
C PHE A 86 1.35 -1.96 9.83
N MET A 87 1.20 -2.81 8.83
CA MET A 87 0.31 -2.58 7.70
C MET A 87 -0.60 -3.77 7.48
N ALA A 88 -1.82 -3.49 7.01
CA ALA A 88 -2.76 -4.48 6.52
C ALA A 88 -3.50 -3.89 5.32
N GLY A 89 -3.75 -4.70 4.30
CA GLY A 89 -4.41 -4.23 3.09
C GLY A 89 -4.97 -5.34 2.22
N ALA A 90 -5.57 -4.91 1.13
CA ALA A 90 -6.18 -5.78 0.14
C ALA A 90 -6.09 -5.17 -1.25
N THR A 91 -5.91 -6.04 -2.24
CA THR A 91 -5.96 -5.73 -3.67
C THR A 91 -6.92 -6.73 -4.31
N PRO A 92 -8.24 -6.51 -4.21
CA PRO A 92 -9.22 -7.40 -4.84
C PRO A 92 -9.24 -7.20 -6.34
N ASN A 93 -9.23 -8.29 -7.08
CA ASN A 93 -9.44 -8.30 -8.54
C ASN A 93 -10.91 -8.61 -8.83
N PHE A 94 -11.56 -7.77 -9.62
CA PHE A 94 -12.96 -7.93 -10.02
C PHE A 94 -13.14 -8.53 -11.43
N ASN A 95 -12.05 -8.83 -12.11
CA ASN A 95 -12.05 -9.41 -13.46
C ASN A 95 -11.93 -10.94 -13.45
N GLY A 96 -11.95 -11.57 -12.27
CA GLY A 96 -11.85 -13.03 -12.11
C GLY A 96 -10.42 -13.55 -12.04
N TYR A 97 -9.44 -12.67 -11.84
CA TYR A 97 -8.04 -13.01 -11.60
C TYR A 97 -7.72 -13.07 -10.10
N THR A 98 -6.45 -13.13 -9.78
CA THR A 98 -5.96 -13.27 -8.41
C THR A 98 -6.19 -12.02 -7.59
N SER A 99 -6.88 -12.18 -6.47
CA SER A 99 -6.96 -11.15 -5.41
C SER A 99 -5.94 -11.44 -4.32
N GLU A 100 -5.42 -10.39 -3.65
CA GLU A 100 -4.55 -10.54 -2.50
C GLU A 100 -5.06 -9.80 -1.26
N TYR A 101 -4.78 -10.38 -0.09
CA TYR A 101 -5.00 -9.80 1.23
C TYR A 101 -3.70 -9.93 2.00
N TYR A 102 -3.18 -8.84 2.55
CA TYR A 102 -1.84 -8.85 3.10
C TYR A 102 -1.73 -8.15 4.45
N LEU A 103 -0.69 -8.54 5.17
CA LEU A 103 -0.26 -7.88 6.40
C LEU A 103 1.29 -7.88 6.46
N GLY A 104 1.85 -6.92 7.18
CA GLY A 104 3.29 -6.81 7.28
C GLY A 104 3.76 -5.54 7.98
N PHE A 105 4.96 -5.12 7.60
CA PHE A 105 5.66 -3.98 8.15
C PHE A 105 6.07 -3.03 7.02
N ALA A 106 5.97 -1.74 7.29
CA ALA A 106 6.38 -0.69 6.37
C ALA A 106 7.31 0.31 7.06
N TRP A 107 8.41 0.60 6.40
CA TRP A 107 9.36 1.67 6.74
C TRP A 107 9.12 2.83 5.81
N GLN A 108 9.10 4.04 6.33
CA GLN A 108 8.95 5.25 5.54
C GLN A 108 9.97 6.27 6.01
N VAL A 109 10.71 6.86 5.08
CA VAL A 109 11.70 7.90 5.32
C VAL A 109 11.43 9.10 4.44
N SER A 110 11.67 10.30 4.97
CA SER A 110 11.66 11.54 4.20
C SER A 110 12.94 11.63 3.36
N LEU A 111 12.82 12.19 2.17
CA LEU A 111 13.96 12.49 1.31
C LEU A 111 14.54 13.89 1.58
N SER A 112 14.11 14.55 2.66
CA SER A 112 14.61 15.85 3.07
C SER A 112 16.09 15.77 3.49
N SER A 113 16.88 16.67 2.94
CA SER A 113 18.25 16.93 3.39
C SER A 113 18.59 18.40 3.09
N ASN A 114 19.50 19.00 3.85
CA ASN A 114 19.88 20.41 3.66
C ASN A 114 20.27 20.72 2.21
N PHE A 115 20.95 19.80 1.54
CA PHE A 115 21.33 19.95 0.14
C PHE A 115 20.11 19.92 -0.79
N LEU A 116 19.24 18.92 -0.65
CA LEU A 116 18.04 18.79 -1.49
C LEU A 116 17.02 19.89 -1.21
N ASP A 117 16.85 20.30 0.04
CA ASP A 117 15.91 21.35 0.44
C ASP A 117 16.29 22.68 -0.21
N ASN A 118 17.57 23.04 -0.21
CA ASN A 118 18.07 24.23 -0.87
C ASN A 118 17.94 24.16 -2.40
N LEU A 119 18.20 22.99 -2.99
CA LEU A 119 18.11 22.79 -4.45
C LEU A 119 16.66 22.83 -4.95
N THR A 120 15.72 22.39 -4.15
CA THR A 120 14.31 22.18 -4.55
C THR A 120 13.34 23.18 -3.95
N ASN A 121 13.82 24.27 -3.32
CA ASN A 121 13.00 25.25 -2.60
C ASN A 121 12.07 24.56 -1.58
N ASP A 122 12.65 23.73 -0.71
CA ASP A 122 11.94 22.97 0.32
C ASP A 122 10.93 21.91 -0.20
N PHE A 123 10.85 21.68 -1.51
CA PHE A 123 9.94 20.67 -2.03
C PHE A 123 10.34 19.25 -1.57
N SER A 124 11.63 18.97 -1.40
CA SER A 124 12.14 17.69 -0.89
C SER A 124 11.60 17.32 0.49
N LYS A 125 11.27 18.31 1.33
CA LYS A 125 10.60 18.10 2.63
C LYS A 125 9.23 17.39 2.51
N ARG A 126 8.65 17.40 1.32
CA ARG A 126 7.37 16.76 1.01
C ARG A 126 7.54 15.37 0.42
N LEU A 127 8.77 15.03 -0.01
CA LEU A 127 9.06 13.75 -0.65
C LEU A 127 9.38 12.69 0.38
N TRP A 128 8.92 11.49 0.12
CA TRP A 128 9.20 10.32 0.94
C TRP A 128 9.33 9.06 0.09
N ILE A 129 10.06 8.08 0.62
CA ILE A 129 10.14 6.73 0.10
C ILE A 129 9.69 5.76 1.19
N SER A 130 8.99 4.71 0.80
CA SER A 130 8.57 3.65 1.71
C SER A 130 8.86 2.29 1.12
N GLY A 131 9.38 1.39 1.96
CA GLY A 131 9.53 -0.03 1.66
C GLY A 131 8.71 -0.85 2.63
N GLY A 132 8.12 -1.95 2.17
CA GLY A 132 7.35 -2.86 3.00
C GLY A 132 7.70 -4.31 2.76
N LEU A 133 7.57 -5.10 3.82
CA LEU A 133 7.77 -6.55 3.83
C LEU A 133 6.62 -7.21 4.58
N GLY A 134 6.04 -8.25 4.00
CA GLY A 134 4.91 -8.93 4.62
C GLY A 134 4.62 -10.29 4.03
N ALA A 135 3.43 -10.75 4.33
CA ALA A 135 2.84 -11.96 3.77
C ALA A 135 1.48 -11.62 3.16
N ALA A 136 1.17 -12.23 2.04
CA ALA A 136 -0.12 -12.12 1.37
C ALA A 136 -0.79 -13.49 1.27
N VAL A 137 -2.10 -13.50 1.50
CA VAL A 137 -3.00 -14.61 1.15
C VAL A 137 -3.66 -14.25 -0.17
N HIS A 138 -3.63 -15.14 -1.14
CA HIS A 138 -4.20 -14.89 -2.46
C HIS A 138 -5.29 -15.90 -2.84
N THR A 139 -6.13 -15.52 -3.80
CA THR A 139 -7.21 -16.37 -4.32
C THR A 139 -6.82 -17.19 -5.54
N GLY A 140 -5.67 -16.90 -6.14
CA GLY A 140 -5.19 -17.54 -7.38
C GLY A 140 -4.97 -19.05 -7.26
N PRO A 141 -4.79 -19.74 -8.37
CA PRO A 141 -4.63 -21.19 -8.42
C PRO A 141 -3.33 -21.64 -7.75
N LEU A 142 -3.34 -22.79 -7.08
CA LEU A 142 -2.16 -23.35 -6.42
C LEU A 142 -1.36 -24.27 -7.33
N LYS A 143 -1.98 -24.87 -8.34
CA LYS A 143 -1.38 -25.85 -9.26
C LYS A 143 -1.49 -25.36 -10.70
N LYS A 144 -0.53 -25.78 -11.54
CA LYS A 144 -0.47 -25.44 -12.96
C LYS A 144 -1.64 -25.99 -13.80
N ASP A 145 -2.24 -27.12 -13.40
CA ASP A 145 -3.20 -27.88 -14.20
C ASP A 145 -4.66 -27.56 -13.90
N VAL A 146 -4.95 -26.43 -13.26
CA VAL A 146 -6.32 -26.07 -12.93
C VAL A 146 -6.93 -25.25 -14.06
N THR A 147 -8.01 -25.75 -14.64
CA THR A 147 -8.91 -25.00 -15.55
C THR A 147 -9.36 -23.69 -14.91
N GLY A 148 -8.76 -22.60 -15.30
CA GLY A 148 -9.00 -21.27 -14.72
C GLY A 148 -7.89 -20.30 -15.05
N CYS A 149 -6.71 -20.79 -15.38
CA CYS A 149 -5.70 -20.01 -16.04
C CYS A 149 -6.05 -19.91 -17.51
N ARG A 150 -6.22 -18.72 -18.02
CA ARG A 150 -6.47 -18.49 -19.44
C ARG A 150 -5.27 -18.95 -20.25
N GLU A 151 -5.55 -19.72 -21.32
CA GLU A 151 -4.67 -20.20 -22.38
C GLU A 151 -3.18 -19.85 -22.27
N ASP A 152 -2.34 -20.85 -22.17
CA ASP A 152 -0.87 -20.87 -22.23
C ASP A 152 -0.11 -20.45 -20.95
N SER A 153 -0.76 -20.30 -19.82
CA SER A 153 -0.08 -19.85 -18.61
C SER A 153 0.01 -20.92 -17.53
N ASP A 154 1.23 -21.24 -17.15
CA ASP A 154 1.59 -22.03 -15.99
C ASP A 154 1.35 -21.24 -14.68
N CYS A 155 0.14 -20.84 -14.39
CA CYS A 155 -0.17 -19.94 -13.28
C CYS A 155 -0.44 -20.66 -11.96
N GLY A 156 0.55 -21.32 -11.42
CA GLY A 156 0.48 -21.94 -10.11
C GLY A 156 1.34 -21.22 -9.08
N PHE A 157 0.74 -20.75 -7.99
CA PHE A 157 1.47 -20.08 -6.91
C PHE A 157 2.10 -21.03 -5.89
N GLY A 158 1.77 -22.31 -5.96
CA GLY A 158 2.31 -23.35 -5.08
C GLY A 158 1.71 -23.35 -3.68
N THR A 159 1.63 -22.22 -3.00
CA THR A 159 1.08 -22.09 -1.65
C THR A 159 0.09 -20.93 -1.57
N ARG A 160 -0.83 -21.00 -0.60
CA ARG A 160 -1.85 -19.96 -0.41
C ARG A 160 -1.32 -18.69 0.25
N VAL A 161 -0.22 -18.79 0.98
CA VAL A 161 0.43 -17.67 1.66
C VAL A 161 1.80 -17.46 1.06
N LEU A 162 2.10 -16.27 0.61
CA LEU A 162 3.34 -15.92 -0.06
C LEU A 162 4.00 -14.69 0.58
N PRO A 163 5.32 -14.62 0.59
CA PRO A 163 6.04 -13.37 0.87
C PRO A 163 5.63 -12.27 -0.10
N ARG A 164 5.55 -11.05 0.43
CA ARG A 164 5.20 -9.85 -0.32
C ARG A 164 6.19 -8.73 0.01
N LEU A 165 6.69 -8.09 -1.04
CA LEU A 165 7.50 -6.88 -0.97
C LEU A 165 6.72 -5.72 -1.59
N GLN A 166 6.90 -4.51 -1.05
CA GLN A 166 6.37 -3.30 -1.68
C GLN A 166 7.39 -2.17 -1.63
N LEU A 167 7.33 -1.31 -2.64
CA LEU A 167 8.10 -0.09 -2.74
C LEU A 167 7.19 1.05 -3.17
N GLU A 168 7.43 2.22 -2.59
CA GLU A 168 6.59 3.39 -2.83
C GLU A 168 7.42 4.65 -2.75
N ILE A 169 7.22 5.55 -3.71
CA ILE A 169 7.76 6.90 -3.69
C ILE A 169 6.61 7.89 -3.79
N GLY A 170 6.58 8.88 -2.91
CA GLY A 170 5.45 9.79 -2.85
C GLY A 170 5.80 11.19 -2.40
N ALA A 171 4.80 12.05 -2.52
CA ALA A 171 4.85 13.43 -2.04
C ALA A 171 3.59 13.77 -1.26
N THR A 172 3.76 14.59 -0.22
CA THR A 172 2.64 15.25 0.47
C THR A 172 2.36 16.60 -0.19
N PHE A 173 1.09 16.91 -0.44
CA PHE A 173 0.70 18.17 -1.08
C PHE A 173 -0.12 19.08 -0.17
N TRP A 174 -0.86 18.53 0.81
CA TRP A 174 -1.46 19.23 1.93
C TRP A 174 -1.05 18.56 3.23
N LYS A 175 -1.38 19.18 4.36
CA LYS A 175 -0.96 18.68 5.68
C LYS A 175 -1.11 17.18 5.87
N ASN A 176 -2.24 16.63 5.39
CA ASN A 176 -2.67 15.25 5.65
C ASN A 176 -2.79 14.40 4.39
N HIS A 177 -2.46 14.94 3.22
CA HIS A 177 -2.73 14.28 1.94
C HIS A 177 -1.44 14.02 1.19
N GLY A 178 -1.35 12.89 0.53
CA GLY A 178 -0.23 12.53 -0.31
C GLY A 178 -0.67 11.75 -1.54
N LEU A 179 0.22 11.69 -2.50
CA LEU A 179 0.13 10.86 -3.69
C LEU A 179 1.45 10.14 -3.87
N SER A 180 1.39 8.88 -4.28
CA SER A 180 2.58 8.08 -4.55
C SER A 180 2.46 7.27 -5.82
N PHE A 181 3.63 6.92 -6.35
CA PHE A 181 3.81 5.81 -7.25
C PHE A 181 4.16 4.58 -6.41
N PHE A 182 3.48 3.49 -6.66
CA PHE A 182 3.53 2.27 -5.87
C PHE A 182 3.82 1.07 -6.75
N GLY A 183 4.61 0.13 -6.23
CA GLY A 183 4.78 -1.19 -6.80
C GLY A 183 4.90 -2.24 -5.71
N ASP A 184 4.37 -3.42 -5.96
CA ASP A 184 4.58 -4.59 -5.11
C ASP A 184 4.87 -5.84 -5.93
N HIS A 185 5.41 -6.83 -5.24
CA HIS A 185 5.68 -8.15 -5.74
C HIS A 185 5.31 -9.20 -4.70
N MET A 186 4.53 -10.18 -5.10
CA MET A 186 4.18 -11.34 -4.30
C MET A 186 4.67 -12.60 -5.00
N SER A 187 5.54 -13.39 -4.37
CA SER A 187 5.97 -14.70 -4.90
C SER A 187 6.54 -15.60 -3.82
N GLY A 188 6.47 -16.90 -4.03
CA GLY A 188 7.04 -17.91 -3.12
C GLY A 188 8.52 -18.18 -3.33
N GLY A 189 9.07 -17.83 -4.48
CA GLY A 189 10.39 -18.31 -4.86
C GLY A 189 10.47 -19.85 -4.74
N ARG A 190 11.65 -20.41 -4.90
CA ARG A 190 11.86 -21.87 -4.72
C ARG A 190 11.62 -22.32 -3.27
N ALA A 191 11.72 -21.41 -2.29
CA ALA A 191 11.61 -21.73 -0.88
C ALA A 191 10.18 -22.04 -0.44
N PHE A 192 9.17 -21.38 -1.02
CA PHE A 192 7.77 -21.50 -0.62
C PHE A 192 6.86 -22.03 -1.73
N GLY A 193 7.22 -21.85 -3.01
CA GLY A 193 6.42 -22.25 -4.17
C GLY A 193 6.84 -23.60 -4.79
N GLY A 194 7.98 -24.16 -4.41
CA GLY A 194 8.51 -25.39 -5.03
C GLY A 194 8.85 -25.20 -6.51
N SER A 195 8.41 -26.15 -7.37
CA SER A 195 8.55 -26.04 -8.84
C SER A 195 7.52 -25.10 -9.48
N GLN A 196 6.53 -24.65 -8.72
CA GLN A 196 5.48 -23.72 -9.13
C GLN A 196 5.72 -22.41 -8.40
N ASN A 197 6.18 -21.42 -9.09
CA ASN A 197 6.60 -20.16 -8.50
C ASN A 197 6.20 -18.99 -9.40
N GLU A 198 4.89 -18.90 -9.59
CA GLU A 198 4.35 -17.69 -10.19
C GLU A 198 4.42 -16.55 -9.19
N GLY A 199 4.74 -15.37 -9.69
CA GLY A 199 4.68 -14.12 -8.96
C GLY A 199 3.60 -13.22 -9.56
N ILE A 200 3.14 -12.27 -8.78
CA ILE A 200 2.31 -11.16 -9.27
C ILE A 200 2.97 -9.86 -8.89
N ASP A 201 3.02 -8.96 -9.85
CA ASP A 201 3.43 -7.58 -9.67
C ASP A 201 2.22 -6.65 -9.81
N HIS A 202 2.10 -5.67 -8.93
CA HIS A 202 1.19 -4.55 -9.14
C HIS A 202 1.98 -3.25 -9.21
N ILE A 203 1.58 -2.38 -10.14
CA ILE A 203 2.15 -1.04 -10.28
C ILE A 203 1.01 -0.05 -10.44
N GLY A 204 1.07 1.08 -9.75
CA GLY A 204 0.04 2.10 -9.88
C GLY A 204 0.22 3.32 -9.01
N LEU A 205 -0.87 4.02 -8.80
CA LEU A 205 -0.91 5.23 -8.01
C LEU A 205 -1.73 5.01 -6.75
N ARG A 206 -1.28 5.60 -5.65
CA ARG A 206 -1.98 5.60 -4.36
C ARG A 206 -2.16 7.02 -3.84
N TYR A 207 -3.35 7.31 -3.38
CA TYR A 207 -3.67 8.44 -2.54
C TYR A 207 -3.53 8.06 -1.08
N HIS A 208 -2.98 8.96 -0.25
CA HIS A 208 -2.75 8.78 1.17
C HIS A 208 -3.46 9.85 1.99
N PHE A 209 -4.05 9.41 3.10
CA PHE A 209 -4.51 10.28 4.16
C PHE A 209 -3.72 9.97 5.45
N PHE A 210 -3.01 10.96 5.97
CA PHE A 210 -2.20 10.85 7.18
C PHE A 210 -2.96 11.42 8.38
N PHE A 211 -3.11 10.63 9.43
CA PHE A 211 -3.80 11.05 10.66
C PHE A 211 -2.94 11.92 11.57
N ASN A 212 -1.63 11.85 11.42
CA ASN A 212 -0.69 12.63 12.20
C ASN A 212 0.30 13.34 11.29
N THR A 213 0.24 14.67 11.27
CA THR A 213 1.12 15.52 10.47
C THR A 213 2.48 15.78 11.12
N ASN A 214 2.61 15.50 12.45
CA ASN A 214 3.87 15.64 13.17
C ASN A 214 4.86 14.50 12.91
N GLY A 215 4.51 13.56 12.06
CA GLY A 215 5.29 12.36 11.80
C GLY A 215 5.30 11.93 10.34
N ILE A 216 5.19 12.85 9.41
CA ILE A 216 5.76 12.62 8.08
C ILE A 216 7.26 12.76 8.29
N PRO A 217 8.02 11.64 8.24
CA PRO A 217 9.43 11.67 8.61
C PRO A 217 10.19 12.59 7.69
#